data_35c7a038163063b9afa5ac82e0872ffb
#
_entry.id   35c7a038163063b9afa5ac82e0872ffb
#
_cell.length_a   1.000
_cell.length_b   1.000
_cell.length_c   1.000
_cell.angle_alpha   90.00
_cell.angle_beta   90.00
_cell.angle_gamma   90.00
#
_symmetry.space_group_name_H-M   'P 1'
#
loop_
_entity.id
_entity.type
_entity.pdbx_description
1 polymer ?
#
loop_
_entity_poly.entity_id
_entity_poly.type
_entity_poly.pdbx_seq_one_letter_code
_entity_poly.pdbx_strand_id
1 'polypeptide(L)'
;MASHYAPRKARFGPLKKIVLGILQFVLGLAVLLAALWGIFTLIAKHQSFVESYYQVQSDKLTSNVRVVQLSDLHLHEFGDHNAELIERITALKPDIIAITGDMNDKLVDDYSVVTDLCTELVKIAPVYYVPGNHEWPKIVFHNSPIGTDLEAIGVHFLADETETLEVNGNTIAIGGVAEAPASYERYASAYFESFEQLDAFKLLLVHYPEYFLEDGFFSDVPVDLALCGHTHGGMIRIPGIGGLYTPDQGVLPTLTEGLHQ
;
A
#
# COMPACT_ATOMS: atom_id res chain seq x y z
N MET A 1 66.28 -36.02 -53.62
CA MET A 1 64.91 -35.51 -53.70
C MET A 1 64.49 -35.14 -52.29
N ALA A 2 64.57 -33.87 -51.94
CA ALA A 2 64.12 -33.36 -50.61
C ALA A 2 62.69 -32.77 -50.77
N SER A 3 61.74 -33.45 -50.10
CA SER A 3 60.35 -33.02 -50.08
C SER A 3 60.20 -31.83 -49.07
N HIS A 4 59.91 -30.64 -49.57
CA HIS A 4 59.54 -29.47 -48.77
C HIS A 4 58.14 -29.64 -48.25
N TYR A 5 58.00 -30.00 -46.99
CA TYR A 5 56.70 -29.95 -46.27
C TYR A 5 56.47 -28.53 -45.75
N ALA A 6 55.59 -27.75 -46.42
CA ALA A 6 55.24 -26.46 -45.94
C ALA A 6 54.17 -26.59 -44.81
N PRO A 7 54.35 -25.96 -43.63
CA PRO A 7 53.38 -26.07 -42.55
C PRO A 7 52.07 -25.39 -42.93
N ARG A 8 50.94 -26.12 -42.84
CA ARG A 8 49.56 -25.57 -42.97
C ARG A 8 49.33 -24.55 -41.87
N LYS A 9 49.22 -23.25 -42.21
CA LYS A 9 48.78 -22.22 -41.33
C LYS A 9 47.36 -22.55 -40.84
N ALA A 10 47.22 -22.79 -39.53
CA ALA A 10 45.94 -23.08 -38.91
C ALA A 10 44.94 -21.93 -39.17
N ARG A 11 43.81 -22.23 -39.85
CA ARG A 11 42.72 -21.31 -40.18
C ARG A 11 41.85 -21.07 -38.94
N PHE A 12 42.37 -20.43 -37.87
CA PHE A 12 41.57 -19.99 -36.71
C PHE A 12 40.94 -18.57 -36.90
N GLY A 13 41.11 -17.93 -38.03
CA GLY A 13 40.66 -16.56 -38.29
C GLY A 13 39.13 -16.33 -38.18
N PRO A 14 38.29 -17.18 -38.81
CA PRO A 14 36.86 -16.96 -38.75
C PRO A 14 36.25 -17.25 -37.35
N LEU A 15 36.73 -18.30 -36.69
CA LEU A 15 36.24 -18.66 -35.35
C LEU A 15 36.58 -17.60 -34.30
N LYS A 16 37.80 -17.02 -34.36
CA LYS A 16 38.16 -15.90 -33.47
C LYS A 16 37.28 -14.69 -33.67
N LYS A 17 36.91 -14.36 -34.92
CA LYS A 17 36.01 -13.23 -35.20
C LYS A 17 34.60 -13.46 -34.67
N ILE A 18 34.08 -14.70 -34.77
CA ILE A 18 32.77 -15.08 -34.23
C ILE A 18 32.78 -14.97 -32.70
N VAL A 19 33.79 -15.56 -32.04
CA VAL A 19 33.93 -15.50 -30.58
C VAL A 19 34.07 -14.06 -30.09
N LEU A 20 34.88 -13.25 -30.76
CA LEU A 20 35.03 -11.83 -30.41
C LEU A 20 33.71 -11.06 -30.60
N GLY A 21 32.96 -11.34 -31.66
CA GLY A 21 31.63 -10.74 -31.89
C GLY A 21 30.63 -11.11 -30.80
N ILE A 22 30.58 -12.38 -30.38
CA ILE A 22 29.75 -12.83 -29.26
C ILE A 22 30.14 -12.13 -27.95
N LEU A 23 31.47 -12.07 -27.67
CA LEU A 23 31.93 -11.36 -26.46
C LEU A 23 31.56 -9.87 -26.47
N GLN A 24 31.70 -9.20 -27.61
CA GLN A 24 31.30 -7.79 -27.75
C GLN A 24 29.78 -7.60 -27.56
N PHE A 25 28.98 -8.52 -28.11
CA PHE A 25 27.52 -8.50 -27.94
C PHE A 25 27.12 -8.70 -26.47
N VAL A 26 27.69 -9.69 -25.79
CA VAL A 26 27.45 -9.98 -24.38
C VAL A 26 27.87 -8.79 -23.50
N LEU A 27 29.05 -8.21 -23.78
CA LEU A 27 29.51 -7.03 -23.05
C LEU A 27 28.60 -5.84 -23.28
N GLY A 28 28.20 -5.59 -24.53
CA GLY A 28 27.24 -4.51 -24.87
C GLY A 28 25.90 -4.70 -24.15
N LEU A 29 25.36 -5.91 -24.11
CA LEU A 29 24.14 -6.23 -23.39
C LEU A 29 24.30 -6.01 -21.87
N ALA A 30 25.43 -6.46 -21.30
CA ALA A 30 25.71 -6.26 -19.87
C ALA A 30 25.79 -4.77 -19.50
N VAL A 31 26.44 -3.95 -20.34
CA VAL A 31 26.52 -2.48 -20.15
C VAL A 31 25.13 -1.84 -20.24
N LEU A 32 24.31 -2.26 -21.23
CA LEU A 32 22.94 -1.79 -21.38
C LEU A 32 22.09 -2.12 -20.13
N LEU A 33 22.15 -3.35 -19.66
CA LEU A 33 21.41 -3.79 -18.47
C LEU A 33 21.88 -3.03 -17.22
N ALA A 34 23.17 -2.79 -17.06
CA ALA A 34 23.70 -2.00 -15.96
C ALA A 34 23.25 -0.53 -16.03
N ALA A 35 23.21 0.05 -17.23
CA ALA A 35 22.69 1.41 -17.42
C ALA A 35 21.19 1.51 -17.11
N LEU A 36 20.38 0.54 -17.57
CA LEU A 36 18.96 0.48 -17.27
C LEU A 36 18.71 0.28 -15.77
N TRP A 37 19.52 -0.55 -15.10
CA TRP A 37 19.47 -0.72 -13.66
C TRP A 37 19.83 0.57 -12.91
N GLY A 38 20.88 1.28 -13.37
CA GLY A 38 21.26 2.58 -12.81
C GLY A 38 20.16 3.64 -12.97
N ILE A 39 19.51 3.72 -14.13
CA ILE A 39 18.35 4.59 -14.36
C ILE A 39 17.19 4.20 -13.45
N PHE A 40 16.87 2.91 -13.36
CA PHE A 40 15.82 2.42 -12.48
C PHE A 40 16.07 2.79 -11.01
N THR A 41 17.30 2.60 -10.52
CA THR A 41 17.64 2.95 -9.14
C THR A 41 17.60 4.46 -8.87
N LEU A 42 17.94 5.29 -9.87
CA LEU A 42 17.79 6.74 -9.75
C LEU A 42 16.32 7.16 -9.70
N ILE A 43 15.47 6.58 -10.56
CA ILE A 43 14.03 6.85 -10.55
C ILE A 43 13.42 6.38 -9.23
N ALA A 44 13.78 5.18 -8.76
CA ALA A 44 13.28 4.63 -7.51
C ALA A 44 13.66 5.46 -6.27
N LYS A 45 14.82 6.12 -6.29
CA LYS A 45 15.24 7.04 -5.21
C LYS A 45 14.50 8.39 -5.20
N HIS A 46 13.91 8.78 -6.31
CA HIS A 46 13.17 10.03 -6.46
C HIS A 46 11.65 9.76 -6.61
N GLN A 47 11.17 8.66 -6.03
CA GLN A 47 9.73 8.43 -6.02
C GLN A 47 9.06 9.50 -5.16
N SER A 48 8.33 10.38 -5.80
CA SER A 48 7.37 11.26 -5.16
C SER A 48 6.02 10.53 -5.06
N PHE A 49 5.26 10.79 -4.00
CA PHE A 49 3.88 10.29 -3.93
C PHE A 49 3.01 10.96 -4.99
N VAL A 50 1.95 10.26 -5.39
CA VAL A 50 0.93 10.78 -6.30
C VAL A 50 -0.37 10.93 -5.50
N GLU A 51 -1.05 12.05 -5.70
CA GLU A 51 -2.33 12.32 -5.08
C GLU A 51 -3.46 11.92 -6.01
N SER A 52 -4.39 11.13 -5.49
CA SER A 52 -5.64 10.81 -6.16
C SER A 52 -6.81 11.45 -5.41
N TYR A 53 -7.74 12.03 -6.14
CA TYR A 53 -8.90 12.73 -5.57
C TYR A 53 -10.18 12.03 -6.00
N TYR A 54 -11.00 11.70 -5.02
CA TYR A 54 -12.30 11.10 -5.23
C TYR A 54 -13.36 11.92 -4.49
N GLN A 55 -14.58 11.91 -5.00
CA GLN A 55 -15.71 12.55 -4.36
C GLN A 55 -16.87 11.55 -4.26
N VAL A 56 -17.32 11.32 -3.06
CA VAL A 56 -18.50 10.50 -2.75
C VAL A 56 -19.60 11.42 -2.27
N GLN A 57 -20.83 11.19 -2.73
CA GLN A 57 -22.01 11.93 -2.30
C GLN A 57 -22.91 11.02 -1.47
N SER A 58 -23.46 11.56 -0.39
CA SER A 58 -24.41 10.87 0.47
C SER A 58 -25.43 11.84 1.05
N ASP A 59 -26.68 11.43 1.08
CA ASP A 59 -27.77 12.20 1.71
C ASP A 59 -27.65 12.26 3.25
N LYS A 60 -26.78 11.45 3.82
CA LYS A 60 -26.47 11.46 5.26
C LYS A 60 -25.53 12.61 5.67
N LEU A 61 -24.86 13.23 4.70
CA LEU A 61 -23.91 14.32 4.94
C LEU A 61 -24.54 15.66 4.58
N THR A 62 -24.50 16.60 5.50
CA THR A 62 -25.04 17.97 5.34
C THR A 62 -23.99 18.96 4.89
N SER A 63 -22.72 18.60 5.04
CA SER A 63 -21.54 19.41 4.66
C SER A 63 -20.40 18.52 4.22
N ASN A 64 -19.41 19.13 3.57
CA ASN A 64 -18.23 18.41 3.11
C ASN A 64 -17.36 17.95 4.28
N VAL A 65 -16.88 16.72 4.18
CA VAL A 65 -15.86 16.15 5.04
C VAL A 65 -14.69 15.71 4.16
N ARG A 66 -13.49 16.15 4.52
CA ARG A 66 -12.26 15.79 3.80
C ARG A 66 -11.51 14.72 4.56
N VAL A 67 -11.40 13.56 3.94
CA VAL A 67 -10.60 12.45 4.45
C VAL A 67 -9.31 12.36 3.63
N VAL A 68 -8.17 12.30 4.29
CA VAL A 68 -6.89 11.93 3.66
C VAL A 68 -6.58 10.49 4.04
N GLN A 69 -6.40 9.63 3.05
CA GLN A 69 -6.02 8.23 3.26
C GLN A 69 -4.53 8.04 3.00
N LEU A 70 -3.88 7.30 3.91
CA LEU A 70 -2.54 6.74 3.75
C LEU A 70 -2.63 5.22 3.86
N SER A 71 -1.83 4.51 3.07
CA SER A 71 -1.76 3.05 3.12
C SER A 71 -0.45 2.54 2.55
N ASP A 72 0.00 1.38 3.00
CA ASP A 72 1.05 0.58 2.37
C ASP A 72 2.37 1.34 2.17
N LEU A 73 2.79 2.16 3.14
CA LEU A 73 4.06 2.89 3.05
C LEU A 73 5.27 1.99 3.26
N HIS A 74 5.15 0.88 3.99
CA HIS A 74 6.23 -0.08 4.23
C HIS A 74 7.55 0.58 4.63
N LEU A 75 7.48 1.50 5.60
CA LEU A 75 8.60 2.30 6.11
C LEU A 75 9.22 3.25 5.08
N HIS A 76 8.60 3.44 3.90
CA HIS A 76 9.08 4.41 2.95
C HIS A 76 8.85 5.83 3.47
N GLU A 77 9.89 6.66 3.40
CA GLU A 77 9.83 8.06 3.80
C GLU A 77 9.85 8.98 2.58
N PHE A 78 9.00 9.99 2.58
CA PHE A 78 8.94 11.04 1.57
C PHE A 78 9.58 12.33 2.12
N GLY A 79 10.83 12.56 1.71
CA GLY A 79 11.69 13.56 2.33
C GLY A 79 12.27 13.08 3.66
N ASP A 80 13.04 13.92 4.31
CA ASP A 80 13.65 13.62 5.61
C ASP A 80 12.55 13.53 6.69
N HIS A 81 12.45 12.40 7.37
CA HIS A 81 11.37 12.12 8.36
C HIS A 81 9.96 12.41 7.82
N ASN A 82 9.67 12.06 6.60
CA ASN A 82 8.38 12.30 5.92
C ASN A 82 7.98 13.78 5.78
N ALA A 83 8.93 14.71 5.82
CA ALA A 83 8.64 16.16 5.82
C ALA A 83 7.80 16.60 4.61
N GLU A 84 8.07 16.06 3.43
CA GLU A 84 7.31 16.38 2.21
C GLU A 84 5.86 15.88 2.29
N LEU A 85 5.65 14.68 2.82
CA LEU A 85 4.33 14.09 3.00
C LEU A 85 3.51 14.87 4.04
N ILE A 86 4.12 15.21 5.19
CA ILE A 86 3.49 15.97 6.27
C ILE A 86 3.10 17.38 5.81
N GLU A 87 4.00 18.07 5.09
CA GLU A 87 3.71 19.39 4.52
C GLU A 87 2.50 19.32 3.58
N ARG A 88 2.46 18.30 2.73
CA ARG A 88 1.37 18.14 1.79
C ARG A 88 0.05 17.83 2.47
N ILE A 89 0.02 16.91 3.43
CA ILE A 89 -1.19 16.59 4.21
C ILE A 89 -1.70 17.84 4.95
N THR A 90 -0.80 18.59 5.55
CA THR A 90 -1.14 19.87 6.21
C THR A 90 -1.79 20.85 5.25
N ALA A 91 -1.26 20.98 4.02
CA ALA A 91 -1.82 21.86 2.99
C ALA A 91 -3.23 21.42 2.51
N LEU A 92 -3.53 20.13 2.57
CA LEU A 92 -4.84 19.56 2.22
C LEU A 92 -5.91 19.91 3.27
N LYS A 93 -5.53 20.23 4.50
CA LYS A 93 -6.45 20.54 5.62
C LYS A 93 -7.51 19.45 5.77
N PRO A 94 -7.13 18.20 6.08
CA PRO A 94 -8.09 17.13 6.30
C PRO A 94 -8.93 17.38 7.55
N ASP A 95 -10.14 16.87 7.54
CA ASP A 95 -10.98 16.74 8.74
C ASP A 95 -10.69 15.41 9.45
N ILE A 96 -10.24 14.40 8.70
CA ILE A 96 -9.91 13.06 9.16
C ILE A 96 -8.68 12.57 8.38
N ILE A 97 -7.77 11.91 9.08
CA ILE A 97 -6.69 11.14 8.46
C ILE A 97 -6.97 9.66 8.73
N ALA A 98 -7.09 8.87 7.67
CA ALA A 98 -7.35 7.44 7.72
C ALA A 98 -6.10 6.67 7.28
N ILE A 99 -5.63 5.73 8.10
CA ILE A 99 -4.50 4.85 7.78
C ILE A 99 -5.03 3.43 7.67
N THR A 100 -4.87 2.84 6.47
CA THR A 100 -5.44 1.53 6.15
C THR A 100 -4.40 0.41 6.12
N GLY A 101 -3.41 0.48 7.02
CA GLY A 101 -2.46 -0.60 7.29
C GLY A 101 -1.21 -0.60 6.43
N ASP A 102 -0.35 -1.57 6.71
CA ASP A 102 0.93 -1.82 6.05
C ASP A 102 1.86 -0.60 5.99
N MET A 103 1.85 0.20 7.07
CA MET A 103 2.79 1.31 7.25
C MET A 103 4.17 0.80 7.64
N ASN A 104 4.24 -0.33 8.38
CA ASN A 104 5.46 -1.03 8.72
C ASN A 104 5.76 -2.16 7.72
N ASP A 105 6.98 -2.72 7.75
CA ASP A 105 7.33 -3.95 7.02
C ASP A 105 7.32 -5.15 7.96
N LYS A 106 6.82 -6.30 7.47
CA LYS A 106 6.72 -7.54 8.28
C LYS A 106 8.05 -8.08 8.79
N LEU A 107 9.15 -7.77 8.08
CA LEU A 107 10.50 -8.23 8.42
C LEU A 107 11.28 -7.26 9.31
N VAL A 108 10.71 -6.09 9.63
CA VAL A 108 11.37 -5.03 10.40
C VAL A 108 10.61 -4.81 11.70
N ASP A 109 11.25 -5.05 12.83
CA ASP A 109 10.64 -4.88 14.16
C ASP A 109 10.60 -3.41 14.61
N ASP A 110 11.53 -2.59 14.09
CA ASP A 110 11.53 -1.15 14.32
C ASP A 110 10.42 -0.48 13.52
N TYR A 111 9.51 0.19 14.22
CA TYR A 111 8.40 0.97 13.64
C TYR A 111 8.48 2.46 14.01
N SER A 112 9.66 2.94 14.39
CA SER A 112 9.87 4.36 14.75
C SER A 112 9.44 5.31 13.64
N VAL A 113 9.68 4.96 12.37
CA VAL A 113 9.21 5.75 11.22
C VAL A 113 7.69 5.93 11.24
N VAL A 114 6.93 4.90 11.64
CA VAL A 114 5.46 4.97 11.73
C VAL A 114 5.02 5.85 12.89
N THR A 115 5.60 5.67 14.08
CA THR A 115 5.26 6.48 15.26
C THR A 115 5.69 7.94 15.10
N ASP A 116 6.83 8.21 14.49
CA ASP A 116 7.29 9.57 14.20
C ASP A 116 6.34 10.27 13.22
N LEU A 117 5.96 9.61 12.13
CA LEU A 117 4.97 10.14 11.19
C LEU A 117 3.63 10.41 11.90
N CYS A 118 3.09 9.43 12.61
CA CYS A 118 1.81 9.58 13.32
C CYS A 118 1.84 10.69 14.37
N THR A 119 2.98 10.88 15.06
CA THR A 119 3.17 12.00 16.01
C THR A 119 2.98 13.37 15.37
N GLU A 120 3.34 13.52 14.11
CA GLU A 120 3.10 14.75 13.35
C GLU A 120 1.67 14.82 12.80
N LEU A 121 1.12 13.68 12.35
CA LEU A 121 -0.22 13.65 11.77
C LEU A 121 -1.33 13.98 12.79
N VAL A 122 -1.21 13.53 14.03
CA VAL A 122 -2.21 13.81 15.10
C VAL A 122 -2.30 15.31 15.44
N LYS A 123 -1.28 16.11 15.09
CA LYS A 123 -1.31 17.58 15.23
C LYS A 123 -2.13 18.26 14.14
N ILE A 124 -2.41 17.57 13.03
CA ILE A 124 -3.10 18.11 11.86
C ILE A 124 -4.61 17.83 11.95
N ALA A 125 -4.98 16.57 12.20
CA ALA A 125 -6.37 16.12 12.30
C ALA A 125 -6.43 14.80 13.12
N PRO A 126 -7.63 14.37 13.59
CA PRO A 126 -7.82 13.03 14.15
C PRO A 126 -7.32 11.96 13.19
N VAL A 127 -6.49 11.03 13.69
CA VAL A 127 -5.90 9.92 12.93
C VAL A 127 -6.55 8.63 13.36
N TYR A 128 -7.16 7.93 12.42
CA TYR A 128 -7.73 6.60 12.59
C TYR A 128 -6.89 5.57 11.85
N TYR A 129 -6.49 4.51 12.52
CA TYR A 129 -5.56 3.52 12.01
C TYR A 129 -6.13 2.11 12.16
N VAL A 130 -6.12 1.34 11.09
CA VAL A 130 -6.34 -0.11 11.12
C VAL A 130 -5.07 -0.86 10.71
N PRO A 131 -4.70 -1.96 11.38
CA PRO A 131 -3.51 -2.72 11.01
C PRO A 131 -3.70 -3.45 9.68
N GLY A 132 -2.61 -3.57 8.91
CA GLY A 132 -2.53 -4.44 7.75
C GLY A 132 -1.87 -5.78 8.07
N ASN A 133 -1.60 -6.57 7.02
CA ASN A 133 -1.00 -7.90 7.17
C ASN A 133 0.49 -7.86 7.56
N HIS A 134 1.09 -6.69 7.60
CA HIS A 134 2.45 -6.52 8.09
C HIS A 134 2.49 -6.20 9.58
N GLU A 135 1.49 -5.53 10.14
CA GLU A 135 1.40 -5.23 11.58
C GLU A 135 0.65 -6.30 12.37
N TRP A 136 -0.52 -6.75 11.87
CA TRP A 136 -1.42 -7.59 12.65
C TRP A 136 -0.81 -8.88 13.18
N PRO A 137 -0.07 -9.67 12.38
CA PRO A 137 0.60 -10.86 12.88
C PRO A 137 1.64 -10.57 13.96
N LYS A 138 2.32 -9.40 13.91
CA LYS A 138 3.25 -8.99 14.96
C LYS A 138 2.53 -8.69 16.27
N ILE A 139 1.38 -8.05 16.21
CA ILE A 139 0.55 -7.74 17.37
C ILE A 139 0.07 -9.04 18.01
N VAL A 140 -0.51 -9.94 17.22
CA VAL A 140 -1.19 -11.15 17.72
C VAL A 140 -0.20 -12.24 18.16
N PHE A 141 0.85 -12.48 17.37
CA PHE A 141 1.76 -13.63 17.59
C PHE A 141 3.07 -13.26 18.26
N HIS A 142 3.48 -11.99 18.16
CA HIS A 142 4.77 -11.52 18.70
C HIS A 142 4.61 -10.47 19.81
N ASN A 143 3.37 -10.16 20.21
CA ASN A 143 3.04 -9.15 21.23
C ASN A 143 3.71 -7.78 20.94
N SER A 144 3.74 -7.37 19.68
CA SER A 144 4.24 -6.04 19.31
C SER A 144 3.38 -4.96 19.96
N PRO A 145 3.97 -3.97 20.62
CA PRO A 145 3.21 -2.90 21.25
C PRO A 145 2.79 -1.77 20.30
N ILE A 146 2.96 -1.94 18.98
CA ILE A 146 2.72 -0.87 18.00
C ILE A 146 1.34 -0.22 18.14
N GLY A 147 0.28 -1.01 18.38
CA GLY A 147 -1.06 -0.48 18.57
C GLY A 147 -1.14 0.44 19.80
N THR A 148 -0.68 -0.06 20.96
CA THR A 148 -0.68 0.71 22.22
C THR A 148 0.25 1.92 22.17
N ASP A 149 1.38 1.84 21.46
CA ASP A 149 2.28 2.98 21.28
C ASP A 149 1.66 4.06 20.38
N LEU A 150 0.92 3.67 19.35
CA LEU A 150 0.15 4.59 18.49
C LEU A 150 -0.97 5.26 19.29
N GLU A 151 -1.72 4.52 20.10
CA GLU A 151 -2.73 5.08 21.00
C GLU A 151 -2.13 6.08 22.00
N ALA A 152 -0.96 5.79 22.54
CA ALA A 152 -0.27 6.66 23.50
C ALA A 152 0.09 8.04 22.91
N ILE A 153 0.26 8.15 21.60
CA ILE A 153 0.51 9.43 20.90
C ILE A 153 -0.76 10.09 20.37
N GLY A 154 -1.93 9.49 20.58
CA GLY A 154 -3.23 10.06 20.23
C GLY A 154 -3.81 9.56 18.90
N VAL A 155 -3.32 8.46 18.37
CA VAL A 155 -3.94 7.76 17.23
C VAL A 155 -5.10 6.91 17.74
N HIS A 156 -6.23 6.93 17.05
CA HIS A 156 -7.34 6.00 17.25
C HIS A 156 -7.02 4.70 16.53
N PHE A 157 -6.47 3.71 17.25
CA PHE A 157 -6.11 2.42 16.68
C PHE A 157 -7.31 1.48 16.78
N LEU A 158 -7.93 1.18 15.63
CA LEU A 158 -9.19 0.42 15.56
C LEU A 158 -8.92 -1.04 15.14
N ALA A 159 -9.14 -1.94 16.07
CA ALA A 159 -9.02 -3.40 15.85
C ALA A 159 -10.34 -4.08 16.19
N ASP A 160 -11.27 -4.12 15.24
CA ASP A 160 -12.67 -4.53 15.39
C ASP A 160 -13.45 -3.61 16.35
N GLU A 161 -13.20 -2.31 16.20
CA GLU A 161 -13.78 -1.26 17.03
C GLU A 161 -14.43 -0.17 16.18
N THR A 162 -15.36 0.58 16.81
CA THR A 162 -16.06 1.69 16.17
C THR A 162 -16.03 2.90 17.08
N GLU A 163 -15.70 4.04 16.51
CA GLU A 163 -15.82 5.33 17.16
C GLU A 163 -16.77 6.25 16.37
N THR A 164 -17.39 7.18 17.06
CA THR A 164 -18.24 8.20 16.45
C THR A 164 -17.58 9.56 16.56
N LEU A 165 -17.49 10.27 15.44
CA LEU A 165 -16.92 11.60 15.33
C LEU A 165 -17.95 12.59 14.84
N GLU A 166 -18.07 13.71 15.55
CA GLU A 166 -18.81 14.89 15.07
C GLU A 166 -17.87 15.82 14.31
N VAL A 167 -18.11 15.99 13.02
CA VAL A 167 -17.27 16.82 12.15
C VAL A 167 -18.10 17.64 11.17
N ASN A 168 -17.89 18.95 11.15
CA ASN A 168 -18.59 19.89 10.27
C ASN A 168 -20.14 19.76 10.34
N GLY A 169 -20.69 19.38 11.52
CA GLY A 169 -22.12 19.16 11.71
C GLY A 169 -22.65 17.84 11.15
N ASN A 170 -21.78 16.90 10.85
CA ASN A 170 -22.13 15.52 10.49
C ASN A 170 -21.68 14.57 11.58
N THR A 171 -22.46 13.53 11.81
CA THR A 171 -22.10 12.38 12.65
C THR A 171 -21.52 11.29 11.75
N ILE A 172 -20.27 10.92 11.98
CA ILE A 172 -19.57 9.87 11.23
C ILE A 172 -19.22 8.73 12.17
N ALA A 173 -19.70 7.53 11.86
CA ALA A 173 -19.28 6.31 12.52
C ALA A 173 -18.07 5.75 11.76
N ILE A 174 -16.91 5.72 12.39
CA ILE A 174 -15.67 5.21 11.84
C ILE A 174 -15.45 3.83 12.42
N GLY A 175 -15.64 2.81 11.60
CA GLY A 175 -15.35 1.43 11.93
C GLY A 175 -13.95 1.04 11.47
N GLY A 176 -13.26 0.25 12.26
CA GLY A 176 -11.97 -0.33 11.88
C GLY A 176 -11.99 -1.83 12.03
N VAL A 177 -11.48 -2.52 11.04
CA VAL A 177 -11.41 -3.97 11.01
C VAL A 177 -9.96 -4.42 11.02
N ALA A 178 -9.59 -5.18 12.08
CA ALA A 178 -8.33 -5.88 12.12
C ALA A 178 -8.39 -7.14 11.26
N GLU A 179 -7.25 -7.52 10.69
CA GLU A 179 -7.17 -8.70 9.87
C GLU A 179 -7.27 -9.98 10.68
N ALA A 180 -8.21 -10.87 10.37
CA ALA A 180 -8.04 -12.32 10.49
C ALA A 180 -9.14 -13.09 9.77
N PRO A 181 -8.92 -13.63 8.56
CA PRO A 181 -9.93 -14.44 7.85
C PRO A 181 -10.49 -15.61 8.66
N ALA A 182 -9.65 -16.24 9.50
CA ALA A 182 -10.05 -17.41 10.29
C ALA A 182 -10.92 -17.11 11.51
N SER A 183 -10.93 -15.88 12.01
CA SER A 183 -11.74 -15.46 13.17
C SER A 183 -13.02 -14.72 12.78
N TYR A 184 -13.13 -14.30 11.53
CA TYR A 184 -14.19 -13.42 11.06
C TYR A 184 -15.57 -14.02 11.11
N GLU A 185 -15.76 -15.28 10.73
CA GLU A 185 -17.08 -15.95 10.80
C GLU A 185 -17.69 -15.94 12.21
N ARG A 186 -16.87 -15.79 13.23
CA ARG A 186 -17.33 -15.88 14.63
C ARG A 186 -17.47 -14.52 15.34
N TYR A 187 -16.69 -13.52 14.96
CA TYR A 187 -16.62 -12.22 15.66
C TYR A 187 -17.19 -11.07 14.84
N ALA A 188 -17.09 -11.15 13.51
CA ALA A 188 -17.51 -10.08 12.61
C ALA A 188 -19.02 -9.82 12.67
N SER A 189 -19.83 -10.85 12.85
CA SER A 189 -21.30 -10.67 12.90
C SER A 189 -21.74 -9.71 14.00
N ALA A 190 -21.25 -9.91 15.24
CA ALA A 190 -21.63 -9.05 16.36
C ALA A 190 -21.09 -7.61 16.23
N TYR A 191 -19.89 -7.43 15.70
CA TYR A 191 -19.32 -6.13 15.40
C TYR A 191 -20.17 -5.38 14.37
N PHE A 192 -20.46 -6.03 13.22
CA PHE A 192 -21.23 -5.40 12.16
C PHE A 192 -22.69 -5.19 12.54
N GLU A 193 -23.32 -6.09 13.29
CA GLU A 193 -24.67 -5.88 13.86
C GLU A 193 -24.74 -4.58 14.66
N SER A 194 -23.72 -4.27 15.46
CA SER A 194 -23.65 -3.02 16.23
C SER A 194 -23.38 -1.80 15.35
N PHE A 195 -22.49 -1.94 14.37
CA PHE A 195 -22.12 -0.90 13.42
C PHE A 195 -23.30 -0.51 12.52
N GLU A 196 -24.07 -1.50 12.06
CA GLU A 196 -25.30 -1.30 11.26
C GLU A 196 -26.34 -0.44 11.94
N GLN A 197 -26.48 -0.56 13.28
CA GLN A 197 -27.50 0.14 14.06
C GLN A 197 -27.21 1.64 14.22
N LEU A 198 -26.01 2.10 13.89
CA LEU A 198 -25.63 3.50 14.06
C LEU A 198 -26.33 4.38 13.02
N ASP A 199 -27.00 5.43 13.51
CA ASP A 199 -27.59 6.48 12.67
C ASP A 199 -26.54 7.54 12.33
N ALA A 200 -25.63 7.21 11.42
CA ALA A 200 -24.49 8.02 11.05
C ALA A 200 -24.03 7.69 9.62
N PHE A 201 -23.18 8.53 9.05
CA PHE A 201 -22.42 8.13 7.86
C PHE A 201 -21.39 7.08 8.27
N LYS A 202 -21.45 5.91 7.66
CA LYS A 202 -20.62 4.75 7.99
C LYS A 202 -19.37 4.71 7.14
N LEU A 203 -18.24 5.11 7.73
CA LEU A 203 -16.90 5.01 7.15
C LEU A 203 -16.21 3.79 7.72
N LEU A 204 -15.91 2.80 6.88
CA LEU A 204 -15.19 1.59 7.29
C LEU A 204 -13.74 1.64 6.81
N LEU A 205 -12.80 1.46 7.73
CA LEU A 205 -11.39 1.26 7.43
C LEU A 205 -11.07 -0.23 7.47
N VAL A 206 -10.51 -0.75 6.40
CA VAL A 206 -10.13 -2.16 6.30
C VAL A 206 -8.94 -2.28 5.35
N HIS A 207 -8.00 -3.17 5.67
CA HIS A 207 -6.81 -3.29 4.81
C HIS A 207 -7.12 -3.96 3.49
N TYR A 208 -7.91 -5.05 3.49
CA TYR A 208 -8.18 -5.89 2.33
C TYR A 208 -9.43 -5.48 1.55
N PRO A 209 -9.33 -4.99 0.29
CA PRO A 209 -10.49 -4.72 -0.55
C PRO A 209 -11.19 -6.00 -1.01
N GLU A 210 -10.50 -7.14 -1.01
CA GLU A 210 -11.05 -8.44 -1.41
C GLU A 210 -12.25 -8.88 -0.57
N TYR A 211 -12.39 -8.34 0.64
CA TYR A 211 -13.56 -8.61 1.50
C TYR A 211 -14.87 -8.09 0.94
N PHE A 212 -14.82 -7.16 -0.02
CA PHE A 212 -16.00 -6.61 -0.71
C PHE A 212 -16.29 -7.26 -2.07
N LEU A 213 -15.53 -8.26 -2.49
CA LEU A 213 -15.86 -9.04 -3.68
C LEU A 213 -17.14 -9.83 -3.46
N GLU A 214 -17.79 -10.30 -4.55
CA GLU A 214 -19.10 -10.97 -4.53
C GLU A 214 -19.20 -12.12 -3.52
N ASP A 215 -18.12 -12.89 -3.35
CA ASP A 215 -17.99 -13.95 -2.37
C ASP A 215 -17.18 -13.54 -1.11
N GLY A 216 -16.95 -12.24 -0.93
CA GLY A 216 -16.14 -11.70 0.17
C GLY A 216 -16.93 -11.58 1.48
N PHE A 217 -16.21 -11.46 2.60
CA PHE A 217 -16.79 -11.42 3.95
C PHE A 217 -17.71 -10.21 4.18
N PHE A 218 -17.54 -9.12 3.43
CA PHE A 218 -18.26 -7.85 3.62
C PHE A 218 -19.14 -7.48 2.43
N SER A 219 -19.43 -8.42 1.53
CA SER A 219 -20.29 -8.17 0.36
C SER A 219 -21.66 -7.60 0.73
N ASP A 220 -22.20 -8.01 1.87
CA ASP A 220 -23.53 -7.62 2.35
C ASP A 220 -23.49 -6.62 3.53
N VAL A 221 -22.31 -6.13 3.92
CA VAL A 221 -22.20 -5.18 5.04
C VAL A 221 -22.60 -3.77 4.59
N PRO A 222 -23.60 -3.15 5.23
CA PRO A 222 -24.08 -1.83 4.84
C PRO A 222 -23.14 -0.74 5.33
N VAL A 223 -22.20 -0.35 4.49
CA VAL A 223 -21.29 0.78 4.67
C VAL A 223 -21.58 1.87 3.65
N ASP A 224 -21.35 3.13 4.01
CA ASP A 224 -21.49 4.24 3.06
C ASP A 224 -20.21 4.46 2.26
N LEU A 225 -19.06 4.21 2.89
CA LEU A 225 -17.73 4.25 2.26
C LEU A 225 -16.78 3.30 2.99
N ALA A 226 -16.06 2.47 2.23
CA ALA A 226 -14.92 1.72 2.74
C ALA A 226 -13.62 2.28 2.14
N LEU A 227 -12.58 2.40 2.98
CA LEU A 227 -11.23 2.75 2.57
C LEU A 227 -10.34 1.53 2.76
N CYS A 228 -9.66 1.12 1.67
CA CYS A 228 -8.84 -0.09 1.64
C CYS A 228 -7.41 0.20 1.17
N GLY A 229 -6.47 -0.69 1.52
CA GLY A 229 -5.09 -0.72 1.07
C GLY A 229 -4.74 -2.00 0.31
N HIS A 230 -3.60 -2.60 0.66
CA HIS A 230 -3.15 -3.96 0.33
C HIS A 230 -2.72 -4.21 -1.13
N THR A 231 -3.44 -3.70 -2.10
CA THR A 231 -3.28 -4.10 -3.51
C THR A 231 -2.12 -3.41 -4.23
N HIS A 232 -1.51 -2.39 -3.63
CA HIS A 232 -0.41 -1.60 -4.22
C HIS A 232 -0.70 -1.13 -5.66
N GLY A 233 -1.96 -0.81 -5.96
CA GLY A 233 -2.37 -0.45 -7.31
C GLY A 233 -2.23 -1.58 -8.34
N GLY A 234 -2.08 -2.85 -7.90
CA GLY A 234 -1.85 -4.02 -8.74
C GLY A 234 -0.38 -4.27 -9.05
N MET A 235 0.54 -3.95 -8.12
CA MET A 235 1.99 -4.17 -8.13
C MET A 235 2.71 -3.52 -9.33
N ILE A 236 2.30 -3.84 -10.55
CA ILE A 236 2.78 -3.26 -11.80
C ILE A 236 1.57 -2.76 -12.57
N ARG A 237 1.59 -1.49 -12.96
CA ARG A 237 0.52 -0.88 -13.73
C ARG A 237 0.94 -0.64 -15.18
N ILE A 238 0.09 -1.04 -16.09
CA ILE A 238 0.26 -0.75 -17.53
C ILE A 238 -0.78 0.29 -17.95
N PRO A 239 -0.35 1.42 -18.52
CA PRO A 239 -1.29 2.42 -19.03
C PRO A 239 -2.32 1.81 -19.98
N GLY A 240 -3.60 2.02 -19.71
CA GLY A 240 -4.72 1.50 -20.52
C GLY A 240 -5.13 0.05 -20.20
N ILE A 241 -4.39 -0.67 -19.37
CA ILE A 241 -4.74 -2.03 -18.91
C ILE A 241 -5.11 -2.01 -17.42
N GLY A 242 -4.37 -1.27 -16.59
CA GLY A 242 -4.52 -1.26 -15.14
C GLY A 242 -3.46 -2.07 -14.42
N GLY A 243 -3.77 -2.54 -13.22
CA GLY A 243 -2.91 -3.40 -12.42
C GLY A 243 -2.76 -4.79 -13.02
N LEU A 244 -1.55 -5.36 -12.94
CA LEU A 244 -1.28 -6.68 -13.52
C LEU A 244 -1.48 -7.83 -12.55
N TYR A 245 -1.21 -7.61 -11.27
CA TYR A 245 -1.18 -8.70 -10.30
C TYR A 245 -1.38 -8.16 -8.88
N THR A 246 -2.17 -8.86 -8.08
CA THR A 246 -2.15 -8.76 -6.62
C THR A 246 -2.05 -10.15 -6.00
N PRO A 247 -1.52 -10.32 -4.78
CA PRO A 247 -1.38 -11.63 -4.14
C PRO A 247 -2.70 -12.40 -4.07
N ASP A 248 -3.79 -11.73 -3.71
CA ASP A 248 -5.06 -12.38 -3.38
C ASP A 248 -6.05 -12.45 -4.55
N GLN A 249 -5.97 -11.54 -5.53
CA GLN A 249 -6.81 -11.59 -6.74
C GLN A 249 -6.10 -12.20 -7.95
N GLY A 250 -4.78 -12.42 -7.90
CA GLY A 250 -4.00 -12.99 -9.00
C GLY A 250 -3.76 -12.02 -10.16
N VAL A 251 -3.84 -12.53 -11.40
CA VAL A 251 -3.53 -11.78 -12.63
C VAL A 251 -4.74 -10.99 -13.11
N LEU A 252 -4.53 -9.72 -13.50
CA LEU A 252 -5.55 -8.77 -13.92
C LEU A 252 -6.65 -8.57 -12.86
N PRO A 253 -6.25 -8.15 -11.64
CA PRO A 253 -7.18 -7.96 -10.54
C PRO A 253 -8.21 -6.85 -10.83
N THR A 254 -9.37 -6.96 -10.22
CA THR A 254 -10.47 -5.99 -10.39
C THR A 254 -10.38 -4.82 -9.42
N LEU A 255 -9.99 -5.09 -8.17
CA LEU A 255 -9.85 -4.07 -7.11
C LEU A 255 -8.38 -3.71 -6.94
N THR A 256 -7.90 -2.66 -7.59
CA THR A 256 -6.49 -2.23 -7.50
C THR A 256 -6.31 -0.81 -7.03
N GLU A 257 -7.08 0.10 -7.55
CA GLU A 257 -7.13 1.51 -7.15
C GLU A 257 -8.41 2.14 -7.67
N GLY A 258 -8.80 3.26 -7.12
CA GLY A 258 -9.94 4.02 -7.60
C GLY A 258 -11.16 3.85 -6.72
N LEU A 259 -12.28 4.39 -7.19
CA LEU A 259 -13.59 4.26 -6.56
C LEU A 259 -14.35 3.12 -7.24
N HIS A 260 -14.77 2.14 -6.45
CA HIS A 260 -15.57 0.99 -6.87
C HIS A 260 -16.96 1.07 -6.22
N GLN A 261 -17.99 0.56 -6.92
CA GLN A 261 -19.38 0.53 -6.46
C GLN A 261 -19.96 -0.88 -6.68
#